data_dfb83a719618f249dc88210cbfb03252
#
_entry.id   dfb83a719618f249dc88210cbfb03252
#
_cell.length_a   1.000
_cell.length_b   1.000
_cell.length_c   1.000
_cell.angle_alpha   90.00
_cell.angle_beta   90.00
_cell.angle_gamma   90.00
#
_symmetry.space_group_name_H-M   'P 1'
#
loop_
_entity.id
_entity.type
_entity.pdbx_description
1 polymer ?
#
loop_
_entity_poly.entity_id
_entity_poly.type
_entity_poly.pdbx_seq_one_letter_code
_entity_poly.pdbx_strand_id
1 'polypeptide(L)'
;MHTETFVFNGFGGVKLPAILWLPDGEPRRILQITHGMTEHIGRYEALAENLTAQGIAVAGYDLRGHGQNPGNPDVASFSEDGWEASLEDMHLFFAQLSARFPGVSHDMLGFSLGSFLLREYLGRWSEGVSRAIIMGTGYQPAPVLSVMMAIVKGQIKKGGFDDTTDLVRKLSFGTYNRKFKPNRTQSDWLCADMAQLDAYLADPLCRRDISSGLFWQLLSAMKRTGSRAACGTWNQNMPVLLLSGQDDQVGDGGRGVQAVKKQLDAAGMKTVSLHLIPGARHVVLDERRSGAADEAVRMIGDWLKE
;
A
#
# COMPACT_ATOMS: atom_id res chain seq x y z
N MET A 1 6.43 -23.42 -5.23
CA MET A 1 5.33 -22.41 -5.31
C MET A 1 4.44 -22.71 -6.52
N HIS A 2 3.13 -22.67 -6.34
CA HIS A 2 2.13 -22.74 -7.42
C HIS A 2 1.43 -21.38 -7.54
N THR A 3 1.27 -20.87 -8.78
CA THR A 3 0.65 -19.55 -9.02
C THR A 3 -0.68 -19.73 -9.74
N GLU A 4 -1.74 -19.16 -9.20
CA GLU A 4 -3.06 -19.08 -9.82
C GLU A 4 -3.37 -17.62 -10.19
N THR A 5 -3.71 -17.39 -11.45
CA THR A 5 -4.25 -16.09 -11.89
C THR A 5 -5.74 -16.24 -12.15
N PHE A 6 -6.53 -15.31 -11.68
CA PHE A 6 -7.99 -15.35 -11.82
C PHE A 6 -8.59 -13.93 -11.84
N VAL A 7 -9.88 -13.88 -12.12
CA VAL A 7 -10.63 -12.62 -12.06
C VAL A 7 -11.45 -12.63 -10.78
N PHE A 8 -11.15 -11.70 -9.89
CA PHE A 8 -11.93 -11.43 -8.70
C PHE A 8 -13.13 -10.54 -9.04
N ASN A 9 -14.31 -10.91 -8.54
CA ASN A 9 -15.51 -10.10 -8.68
C ASN A 9 -15.60 -9.12 -7.51
N GLY A 10 -15.13 -7.89 -7.73
CA GLY A 10 -15.18 -6.83 -6.73
C GLY A 10 -16.56 -6.23 -6.53
N PHE A 11 -16.64 -5.28 -5.62
CA PHE A 11 -17.86 -4.54 -5.29
C PHE A 11 -18.46 -3.87 -6.54
N GLY A 12 -19.79 -3.97 -6.68
CA GLY A 12 -20.50 -3.51 -7.87
C GLY A 12 -20.25 -4.37 -9.13
N GLY A 13 -19.68 -5.57 -8.99
CA GLY A 13 -19.45 -6.51 -10.10
C GLY A 13 -18.25 -6.17 -10.99
N VAL A 14 -17.37 -5.26 -10.54
CA VAL A 14 -16.14 -4.93 -11.27
C VAL A 14 -15.22 -6.15 -11.31
N LYS A 15 -14.62 -6.40 -12.48
CA LYS A 15 -13.67 -7.50 -12.70
C LYS A 15 -12.26 -7.03 -12.40
N LEU A 16 -11.63 -7.60 -11.38
CA LEU A 16 -10.30 -7.24 -10.92
C LEU A 16 -9.33 -8.41 -11.12
N PRO A 17 -8.26 -8.25 -11.92
CA PRO A 17 -7.22 -9.27 -12.07
C PRO A 17 -6.57 -9.57 -10.72
N ALA A 18 -6.47 -10.85 -10.37
CA ALA A 18 -5.96 -11.29 -9.08
C ALA A 18 -4.94 -12.42 -9.24
N ILE A 19 -4.04 -12.50 -8.29
CA ILE A 19 -3.01 -13.55 -8.21
C ILE A 19 -3.07 -14.17 -6.81
N LEU A 20 -2.95 -15.50 -6.77
CA LEU A 20 -2.74 -16.28 -5.55
C LEU A 20 -1.51 -17.16 -5.74
N TRP A 21 -0.52 -16.95 -4.90
CA TRP A 21 0.68 -17.77 -4.80
C TRP A 21 0.54 -18.73 -3.62
N LEU A 22 0.65 -20.01 -3.90
CA LEU A 22 0.45 -21.09 -2.94
C LEU A 22 1.77 -21.79 -2.60
N PRO A 23 1.99 -22.16 -1.33
CA PRO A 23 3.07 -23.04 -0.95
C PRO A 23 2.85 -24.46 -1.48
N ASP A 24 3.89 -25.30 -1.44
CA ASP A 24 3.73 -26.73 -1.61
C ASP A 24 3.06 -27.31 -0.35
N GLY A 25 1.84 -27.79 -0.49
CA GLY A 25 0.98 -28.24 0.62
C GLY A 25 0.03 -27.18 1.16
N GLU A 26 -0.67 -27.52 2.25
CA GLU A 26 -1.66 -26.64 2.86
C GLU A 26 -1.01 -25.39 3.48
N PRO A 27 -1.52 -24.19 3.21
CA PRO A 27 -0.97 -22.97 3.79
C PRO A 27 -1.26 -22.90 5.29
N ARG A 28 -0.26 -22.49 6.06
CA ARG A 28 -0.40 -22.23 7.51
C ARG A 28 -0.96 -20.85 7.80
N ARG A 29 -0.76 -19.90 6.91
CA ARG A 29 -1.23 -18.52 6.96
C ARG A 29 -1.51 -18.00 5.55
N ILE A 30 -2.29 -16.94 5.47
CA ILE A 30 -2.55 -16.21 4.21
C ILE A 30 -2.15 -14.77 4.44
N LEU A 31 -1.37 -14.20 3.53
CA LEU A 31 -1.08 -12.77 3.47
C LEU A 31 -1.83 -12.15 2.30
N GLN A 32 -2.84 -11.34 2.58
CA GLN A 32 -3.51 -10.49 1.59
C GLN A 32 -2.74 -9.19 1.40
N ILE A 33 -2.35 -8.87 0.17
CA ILE A 33 -1.59 -7.66 -0.19
C ILE A 33 -2.49 -6.65 -0.89
N THR A 34 -2.42 -5.39 -0.42
CA THR A 34 -2.97 -4.22 -1.09
C THR A 34 -1.80 -3.36 -1.55
N HIS A 35 -1.58 -3.32 -2.86
CA HIS A 35 -0.42 -2.68 -3.48
C HIS A 35 -0.46 -1.14 -3.42
N GLY A 36 0.63 -0.50 -3.82
CA GLY A 36 0.79 0.94 -3.84
C GLY A 36 0.14 1.62 -5.06
N MET A 37 0.23 2.94 -5.07
CA MET A 37 -0.21 3.76 -6.18
C MET A 37 0.72 3.57 -7.39
N THR A 38 0.14 3.61 -8.61
CA THR A 38 0.88 3.50 -9.86
C THR A 38 1.62 2.17 -10.11
N GLU A 39 1.27 1.12 -9.36
CA GLU A 39 1.83 -0.22 -9.53
C GLU A 39 0.74 -1.29 -9.63
N HIS A 40 1.09 -2.56 -9.55
CA HIS A 40 0.20 -3.70 -9.67
C HIS A 40 0.64 -4.87 -8.79
N ILE A 41 -0.27 -5.83 -8.57
CA ILE A 41 -0.02 -6.97 -7.66
C ILE A 41 1.12 -7.89 -8.11
N GLY A 42 1.38 -8.03 -9.40
CA GLY A 42 2.45 -8.88 -9.93
C GLY A 42 3.85 -8.51 -9.43
N ARG A 43 4.07 -7.27 -8.97
CA ARG A 43 5.37 -6.83 -8.43
C ARG A 43 5.75 -7.50 -7.11
N TYR A 44 4.82 -8.18 -6.46
CA TYR A 44 5.05 -8.86 -5.18
C TYR A 44 5.47 -10.33 -5.33
N GLU A 45 5.73 -10.80 -6.55
CA GLU A 45 6.11 -12.19 -6.83
C GLU A 45 7.34 -12.64 -6.02
N ALA A 46 8.40 -11.84 -5.98
CA ALA A 46 9.61 -12.18 -5.21
C ALA A 46 9.37 -12.28 -3.69
N LEU A 47 8.48 -11.44 -3.13
CA LEU A 47 8.04 -11.59 -1.75
C LEU A 47 7.22 -12.88 -1.59
N ALA A 48 6.32 -13.16 -2.52
CA ALA A 48 5.49 -14.34 -2.51
C ALA A 48 6.31 -15.65 -2.62
N GLU A 49 7.36 -15.69 -3.45
CA GLU A 49 8.30 -16.82 -3.54
C GLU A 49 8.93 -17.12 -2.17
N ASN A 50 9.40 -16.09 -1.49
CA ASN A 50 10.01 -16.26 -0.18
C ASN A 50 9.02 -16.74 0.89
N LEU A 51 7.81 -16.15 0.92
CA LEU A 51 6.80 -16.49 1.91
C LEU A 51 6.16 -17.86 1.66
N THR A 52 5.95 -18.24 0.41
CA THR A 52 5.42 -19.58 0.06
C THR A 52 6.41 -20.69 0.41
N ALA A 53 7.72 -20.46 0.26
CA ALA A 53 8.75 -21.37 0.76
C ALA A 53 8.68 -21.58 2.30
N GLN A 54 8.02 -20.67 3.01
CA GLN A 54 7.78 -20.73 4.45
C GLN A 54 6.37 -21.25 4.81
N GLY A 55 5.59 -21.74 3.82
CA GLY A 55 4.24 -22.26 4.02
C GLY A 55 3.16 -21.18 4.18
N ILE A 56 3.42 -19.95 3.70
CA ILE A 56 2.48 -18.83 3.76
C ILE A 56 1.93 -18.59 2.35
N ALA A 57 0.62 -18.68 2.15
CA ALA A 57 0.00 -18.28 0.90
C ALA A 57 -0.01 -16.75 0.80
N VAL A 58 0.19 -16.22 -0.41
CA VAL A 58 0.15 -14.78 -0.67
C VAL A 58 -0.89 -14.51 -1.75
N ALA A 59 -1.74 -13.51 -1.55
CA ALA A 59 -2.78 -13.17 -2.50
C ALA A 59 -2.96 -11.66 -2.62
N GLY A 60 -3.40 -11.21 -3.78
CA GLY A 60 -3.81 -9.83 -4.00
C GLY A 60 -4.43 -9.66 -5.37
N TYR A 61 -4.90 -8.47 -5.66
CA TYR A 61 -5.50 -8.11 -6.93
C TYR A 61 -5.05 -6.71 -7.35
N ASP A 62 -5.17 -6.41 -8.64
CA ASP A 62 -4.92 -5.05 -9.14
C ASP A 62 -6.05 -4.12 -8.68
N LEU A 63 -5.71 -3.08 -7.92
CA LEU A 63 -6.65 -2.07 -7.46
C LEU A 63 -7.36 -1.41 -8.65
N ARG A 64 -8.57 -0.91 -8.43
CA ARG A 64 -9.31 -0.13 -9.43
C ARG A 64 -8.42 0.91 -10.10
N GLY A 65 -8.46 1.00 -11.43
CA GLY A 65 -7.66 1.93 -12.21
C GLY A 65 -6.14 1.72 -12.18
N HIS A 66 -5.68 0.55 -11.71
CA HIS A 66 -4.27 0.17 -11.66
C HIS A 66 -4.04 -1.14 -12.42
N GLY A 67 -2.76 -1.44 -12.70
CA GLY A 67 -2.34 -2.69 -13.30
C GLY A 67 -3.07 -3.00 -14.61
N GLN A 68 -3.64 -4.19 -14.70
CA GLN A 68 -4.36 -4.68 -15.88
C GLN A 68 -5.80 -4.16 -15.99
N ASN A 69 -6.28 -3.35 -15.04
CA ASN A 69 -7.62 -2.80 -15.13
C ASN A 69 -7.78 -1.83 -16.30
N PRO A 70 -8.94 -1.83 -16.97
CA PRO A 70 -9.21 -0.87 -18.05
C PRO A 70 -9.20 0.57 -17.52
N GLY A 71 -8.83 1.50 -18.39
CA GLY A 71 -8.76 2.92 -18.07
C GLY A 71 -7.62 3.60 -18.80
N ASN A 72 -7.23 4.78 -18.34
CA ASN A 72 -6.09 5.50 -18.91
C ASN A 72 -4.79 4.76 -18.54
N PRO A 73 -4.00 4.27 -19.52
CA PRO A 73 -2.77 3.53 -19.23
C PRO A 73 -1.69 4.39 -18.57
N ASP A 74 -1.76 5.70 -18.68
CA ASP A 74 -0.76 6.60 -18.11
C ASP A 74 -1.15 7.17 -16.73
N VAL A 75 -2.44 7.10 -16.34
CA VAL A 75 -2.95 7.75 -15.14
C VAL A 75 -3.69 6.77 -14.25
N ALA A 76 -3.19 6.56 -13.04
CA ALA A 76 -3.92 5.84 -12.01
C ALA A 76 -5.08 6.70 -11.49
N SER A 77 -6.29 6.15 -11.52
CA SER A 77 -7.48 6.85 -11.05
C SER A 77 -8.46 5.89 -10.39
N PHE A 78 -9.08 6.34 -9.31
CA PHE A 78 -10.30 5.77 -8.79
C PHE A 78 -11.49 6.61 -9.31
N SER A 79 -12.65 6.01 -9.53
CA SER A 79 -13.89 6.76 -9.73
C SER A 79 -14.23 7.61 -8.49
N GLU A 80 -15.24 8.49 -8.58
CA GLU A 80 -15.66 9.33 -7.45
C GLU A 80 -15.96 8.52 -6.18
N ASP A 81 -16.59 7.35 -6.32
CA ASP A 81 -16.87 6.41 -5.22
C ASP A 81 -15.78 5.33 -5.08
N GLY A 82 -14.69 5.43 -5.84
CA GLY A 82 -13.72 4.36 -5.98
C GLY A 82 -12.91 4.07 -4.71
N TRP A 83 -12.75 5.02 -3.82
CA TRP A 83 -12.11 4.79 -2.52
C TRP A 83 -12.95 3.84 -1.65
N GLU A 84 -14.23 4.14 -1.47
CA GLU A 84 -15.16 3.29 -0.72
C GLU A 84 -15.31 1.92 -1.39
N ALA A 85 -15.47 1.90 -2.71
CA ALA A 85 -15.51 0.65 -3.47
C ALA A 85 -14.24 -0.19 -3.30
N SER A 86 -13.05 0.43 -3.20
CA SER A 86 -11.80 -0.30 -2.94
C SER A 86 -11.73 -0.90 -1.54
N LEU A 87 -12.32 -0.25 -0.54
CA LEU A 87 -12.43 -0.82 0.81
C LEU A 87 -13.36 -2.04 0.83
N GLU A 88 -14.49 -1.95 0.12
CA GLU A 88 -15.41 -3.08 -0.05
C GLU A 88 -14.76 -4.22 -0.86
N ASP A 89 -13.96 -3.91 -1.90
CA ASP A 89 -13.19 -4.92 -2.64
C ASP A 89 -12.23 -5.67 -1.70
N MET A 90 -11.51 -4.95 -0.84
CA MET A 90 -10.62 -5.57 0.14
C MET A 90 -11.38 -6.51 1.07
N HIS A 91 -12.58 -6.13 1.51
CA HIS A 91 -13.42 -6.94 2.39
C HIS A 91 -13.98 -8.18 1.70
N LEU A 92 -14.49 -8.04 0.49
CA LEU A 92 -14.97 -9.16 -0.32
C LEU A 92 -13.83 -10.15 -0.64
N PHE A 93 -12.64 -9.65 -0.96
CA PHE A 93 -11.48 -10.49 -1.23
C PHE A 93 -11.02 -11.23 0.03
N PHE A 94 -11.01 -10.55 1.18
CA PHE A 94 -10.75 -11.16 2.49
C PHE A 94 -11.74 -12.29 2.78
N ALA A 95 -13.04 -12.05 2.59
CA ALA A 95 -14.08 -13.04 2.80
C ALA A 95 -13.92 -14.26 1.84
N GLN A 96 -13.60 -14.02 0.57
CA GLN A 96 -13.37 -15.06 -0.41
C GLN A 96 -12.18 -15.95 -0.03
N LEU A 97 -11.05 -15.36 0.37
CA LEU A 97 -9.87 -16.11 0.81
C LEU A 97 -10.14 -16.88 2.10
N SER A 98 -10.82 -16.27 3.07
CA SER A 98 -11.18 -16.94 4.33
C SER A 98 -12.12 -18.12 4.11
N ALA A 99 -13.05 -18.02 3.15
CA ALA A 99 -13.93 -19.13 2.77
C ALA A 99 -13.18 -20.26 2.03
N ARG A 100 -12.17 -19.91 1.24
CA ARG A 100 -11.33 -20.88 0.53
C ARG A 100 -10.40 -21.65 1.47
N PHE A 101 -9.93 -21.00 2.55
CA PHE A 101 -8.98 -21.56 3.51
C PHE A 101 -9.53 -21.47 4.95
N PRO A 102 -10.57 -22.25 5.28
CA PRO A 102 -11.21 -22.15 6.57
C PRO A 102 -10.27 -22.51 7.73
N GLY A 103 -10.24 -21.69 8.76
CA GLY A 103 -9.39 -21.88 9.94
C GLY A 103 -7.93 -21.48 9.78
N VAL A 104 -7.51 -21.03 8.59
CA VAL A 104 -6.16 -20.51 8.38
C VAL A 104 -6.11 -19.05 8.79
N SER A 105 -5.06 -18.66 9.53
CA SER A 105 -4.84 -17.26 9.95
C SER A 105 -4.70 -16.35 8.74
N HIS A 106 -5.44 -15.23 8.73
CA HIS A 106 -5.45 -14.28 7.63
C HIS A 106 -4.82 -12.93 8.06
N ASP A 107 -3.72 -12.61 7.43
CA ASP A 107 -2.93 -11.40 7.65
C ASP A 107 -3.11 -10.43 6.48
N MET A 108 -2.88 -9.13 6.72
CA MET A 108 -2.97 -8.12 5.67
C MET A 108 -1.71 -7.27 5.61
N LEU A 109 -1.24 -6.99 4.38
CA LEU A 109 -0.19 -6.03 4.08
C LEU A 109 -0.73 -4.93 3.18
N GLY A 110 -0.54 -3.67 3.56
CA GLY A 110 -0.78 -2.51 2.70
C GLY A 110 0.49 -1.72 2.47
N PHE A 111 0.82 -1.45 1.20
CA PHE A 111 1.96 -0.63 0.83
C PHE A 111 1.54 0.73 0.29
N SER A 112 2.18 1.82 0.73
CA SER A 112 1.95 3.18 0.22
C SER A 112 0.46 3.53 0.19
N LEU A 113 -0.17 3.75 -0.98
CA LEU A 113 -1.62 3.91 -1.12
C LEU A 113 -2.38 2.79 -0.40
N GLY A 114 -1.96 1.54 -0.60
CA GLY A 114 -2.53 0.37 0.08
C GLY A 114 -2.40 0.45 1.61
N SER A 115 -1.37 1.11 2.14
CA SER A 115 -1.22 1.31 3.59
C SER A 115 -2.28 2.25 4.17
N PHE A 116 -2.70 3.27 3.43
CA PHE A 116 -3.78 4.16 3.85
C PHE A 116 -5.16 3.51 3.70
N LEU A 117 -5.37 2.72 2.63
CA LEU A 117 -6.56 1.87 2.50
C LEU A 117 -6.64 0.86 3.65
N LEU A 118 -5.55 0.16 3.97
CA LEU A 118 -5.51 -0.80 5.07
C LEU A 118 -5.81 -0.15 6.42
N ARG A 119 -5.24 1.02 6.70
CA ARG A 119 -5.52 1.75 7.95
C ARG A 119 -6.99 2.12 8.09
N GLU A 120 -7.66 2.49 7.01
CA GLU A 120 -9.09 2.78 7.02
C GLU A 120 -9.93 1.50 7.09
N TYR A 121 -9.53 0.45 6.39
CA TYR A 121 -10.12 -0.88 6.45
C TYR A 121 -10.14 -1.42 7.89
N LEU A 122 -9.02 -1.36 8.60
CA LEU A 122 -8.88 -1.83 9.98
C LEU A 122 -9.79 -1.05 10.95
N GLY A 123 -10.11 0.19 10.63
CA GLY A 123 -11.10 0.97 11.40
C GLY A 123 -12.53 0.44 11.29
N ARG A 124 -12.82 -0.39 10.29
CA ARG A 124 -14.17 -0.94 10.03
C ARG A 124 -14.22 -2.44 10.28
N TRP A 125 -13.20 -3.20 9.87
CA TRP A 125 -13.20 -4.66 9.80
C TRP A 125 -11.90 -5.29 10.34
N SER A 126 -11.38 -4.81 11.46
CA SER A 126 -10.17 -5.40 12.05
C SER A 126 -10.41 -6.77 12.69
N GLU A 127 -11.67 -7.12 12.99
CA GLU A 127 -12.01 -8.46 13.48
C GLU A 127 -11.76 -9.49 12.37
N GLY A 128 -11.11 -10.59 12.73
CA GLY A 128 -10.71 -11.63 11.78
C GLY A 128 -9.34 -11.39 11.12
N VAL A 129 -8.79 -10.17 11.14
CA VAL A 129 -7.41 -9.92 10.72
C VAL A 129 -6.47 -10.35 11.83
N SER A 130 -5.62 -11.34 11.54
CA SER A 130 -4.71 -11.90 12.53
C SER A 130 -3.55 -10.96 12.83
N ARG A 131 -2.95 -10.36 11.80
CA ARG A 131 -1.83 -9.40 11.87
C ARG A 131 -1.93 -8.38 10.75
N ALA A 132 -1.43 -7.17 10.96
CA ALA A 132 -1.38 -6.13 9.93
C ALA A 132 0.05 -5.64 9.72
N ILE A 133 0.47 -5.53 8.44
CA ILE A 133 1.74 -4.95 8.02
C ILE A 133 1.44 -3.66 7.24
N ILE A 134 1.83 -2.54 7.79
CA ILE A 134 1.63 -1.21 7.21
C ILE A 134 2.99 -0.73 6.70
N MET A 135 3.21 -0.81 5.39
CA MET A 135 4.49 -0.56 4.75
C MET A 135 4.47 0.75 3.95
N GLY A 136 5.53 1.56 4.06
CA GLY A 136 5.69 2.81 3.30
C GLY A 136 4.58 3.84 3.57
N THR A 137 4.08 3.88 4.80
CA THR A 137 3.02 4.81 5.22
C THR A 137 3.59 6.16 5.68
N GLY A 138 2.71 7.13 5.89
CA GLY A 138 3.09 8.45 6.37
C GLY A 138 2.02 9.13 7.22
N TYR A 139 2.35 10.34 7.66
CA TYR A 139 1.47 11.22 8.43
C TYR A 139 1.66 12.66 8.02
N GLN A 140 0.57 13.39 7.90
CA GLN A 140 0.58 14.85 7.74
C GLN A 140 -0.46 15.48 8.68
N PRO A 141 -0.15 16.65 9.26
CA PRO A 141 -1.10 17.37 10.10
C PRO A 141 -2.39 17.73 9.36
N ALA A 142 -3.54 17.60 10.02
CA ALA A 142 -4.85 17.84 9.42
C ALA A 142 -5.01 19.26 8.79
N PRO A 143 -4.44 20.35 9.34
CA PRO A 143 -4.49 21.67 8.68
C PRO A 143 -3.78 21.68 7.33
N VAL A 144 -2.60 21.03 7.22
CA VAL A 144 -1.84 20.90 5.96
C VAL A 144 -2.66 20.14 4.93
N LEU A 145 -3.21 18.99 5.31
CA LEU A 145 -4.09 18.19 4.44
C LEU A 145 -5.30 18.99 3.97
N SER A 146 -5.92 19.78 4.87
CA SER A 146 -7.10 20.58 4.51
C SER A 146 -6.79 21.64 3.44
N VAL A 147 -5.63 22.29 3.53
CA VAL A 147 -5.18 23.25 2.49
C VAL A 147 -4.90 22.53 1.17
N MET A 148 -4.17 21.42 1.21
CA MET A 148 -3.90 20.62 -0.01
C MET A 148 -5.18 20.14 -0.67
N MET A 149 -6.12 19.62 0.11
CA MET A 149 -7.43 19.17 -0.37
C MET A 149 -8.23 20.30 -1.03
N ALA A 150 -8.20 21.50 -0.48
CA ALA A 150 -8.89 22.65 -1.08
C ALA A 150 -8.29 23.03 -2.44
N ILE A 151 -6.96 23.02 -2.56
CA ILE A 151 -6.24 23.27 -3.82
C ILE A 151 -6.61 22.20 -4.86
N VAL A 152 -6.52 20.93 -4.50
CA VAL A 152 -6.83 19.80 -5.41
C VAL A 152 -8.30 19.82 -5.83
N LYS A 153 -9.23 20.12 -4.91
CA LYS A 153 -10.65 20.28 -5.24
C LYS A 153 -10.88 21.41 -6.27
N GLY A 154 -10.07 22.46 -6.23
CA GLY A 154 -10.08 23.51 -7.26
C GLY A 154 -9.63 23.01 -8.63
N GLN A 155 -8.67 22.07 -8.70
CA GLN A 155 -8.26 21.44 -9.95
C GLN A 155 -9.35 20.50 -10.50
N ILE A 156 -9.94 19.66 -9.65
CA ILE A 156 -11.07 18.78 -10.01
C ILE A 156 -12.23 19.59 -10.63
N LYS A 157 -12.57 20.74 -10.07
CA LYS A 157 -13.62 21.61 -10.64
C LYS A 157 -13.30 22.15 -12.02
N LYS A 158 -12.02 22.28 -12.38
CA LYS A 158 -11.58 22.82 -13.67
C LYS A 158 -11.43 21.73 -14.74
N GLY A 159 -10.82 20.61 -14.41
CA GLY A 159 -10.43 19.56 -15.36
C GLY A 159 -11.22 18.25 -15.22
N GLY A 160 -11.93 18.06 -14.12
CA GLY A 160 -12.61 16.80 -13.82
C GLY A 160 -11.86 15.92 -12.78
N PHE A 161 -12.53 14.88 -12.35
CA PHE A 161 -12.04 13.97 -11.32
C PHE A 161 -10.85 13.12 -11.81
N ASP A 162 -10.95 12.60 -13.03
CA ASP A 162 -9.96 11.70 -13.63
C ASP A 162 -8.82 12.44 -14.35
N ASP A 163 -8.86 13.78 -14.39
CA ASP A 163 -7.81 14.59 -15.00
C ASP A 163 -6.58 14.72 -14.07
N THR A 164 -5.42 14.91 -14.68
CA THR A 164 -4.18 15.22 -13.97
C THR A 164 -3.67 16.60 -14.36
N THR A 165 -3.03 17.29 -13.41
CA THR A 165 -2.48 18.62 -13.66
C THR A 165 -1.04 18.70 -13.14
N ASP A 166 -0.23 19.58 -13.73
CA ASP A 166 1.13 19.85 -13.24
C ASP A 166 1.17 20.25 -11.77
N LEU A 167 0.13 20.94 -11.31
CA LEU A 167 0.03 21.33 -9.90
C LEU A 167 -0.20 20.11 -9.01
N VAL A 168 -1.09 19.19 -9.38
CA VAL A 168 -1.32 17.95 -8.65
C VAL A 168 -0.06 17.10 -8.63
N ARG A 169 0.60 16.94 -9.77
CA ARG A 169 1.88 16.22 -9.90
C ARG A 169 2.97 16.80 -8.99
N LYS A 170 3.08 18.14 -8.92
CA LYS A 170 4.03 18.83 -8.02
C LYS A 170 3.67 18.67 -6.55
N LEU A 171 2.38 18.69 -6.21
CA LEU A 171 1.93 18.53 -4.82
C LEU A 171 2.08 17.09 -4.32
N SER A 172 1.86 16.09 -5.19
CA SER A 172 1.96 14.67 -4.83
C SER A 172 3.41 14.21 -4.69
N PHE A 173 4.24 14.39 -5.72
CA PHE A 173 5.58 13.80 -5.79
C PHE A 173 6.71 14.82 -5.93
N GLY A 174 6.41 16.07 -6.27
CA GLY A 174 7.40 17.06 -6.74
C GLY A 174 8.49 17.44 -5.75
N THR A 175 8.33 17.12 -4.46
CA THR A 175 9.33 17.41 -3.43
C THR A 175 10.18 16.20 -3.06
N TYR A 176 9.74 14.98 -3.34
CA TYR A 176 10.34 13.75 -2.84
C TYR A 176 11.76 13.51 -3.37
N ASN A 177 12.02 13.90 -4.61
CA ASN A 177 13.34 13.77 -5.21
C ASN A 177 14.39 14.77 -4.72
N ARG A 178 14.00 15.81 -3.96
CA ARG A 178 14.95 16.88 -3.55
C ARG A 178 16.10 16.37 -2.71
N LYS A 179 15.86 15.34 -1.90
CA LYS A 179 16.87 14.71 -1.03
C LYS A 179 17.91 13.91 -1.83
N PHE A 180 17.57 13.44 -3.04
CA PHE A 180 18.38 12.48 -3.80
C PHE A 180 19.11 13.11 -4.98
N LYS A 181 19.34 14.41 -4.94
CA LYS A 181 20.11 15.11 -5.99
C LYS A 181 21.59 14.69 -6.00
N PRO A 182 22.23 14.58 -7.20
CA PRO A 182 21.65 14.82 -8.53
C PRO A 182 20.68 13.70 -8.94
N ASN A 183 19.50 14.08 -9.49
CA ASN A 183 18.50 13.11 -9.89
C ASN A 183 18.76 12.60 -11.31
N ARG A 184 18.60 11.29 -11.53
CA ARG A 184 18.63 10.65 -12.84
C ARG A 184 17.25 10.67 -13.50
N THR A 185 16.20 10.45 -12.69
CA THR A 185 14.79 10.42 -13.11
C THR A 185 13.92 11.25 -12.17
N GLN A 186 12.65 11.39 -12.50
CA GLN A 186 11.67 12.00 -11.59
C GLN A 186 11.23 11.06 -10.45
N SER A 187 11.63 9.80 -10.50
CA SER A 187 11.19 8.73 -9.61
C SER A 187 12.29 8.15 -8.73
N ASP A 188 13.46 8.78 -8.66
CA ASP A 188 14.59 8.28 -7.86
C ASP A 188 14.25 8.13 -6.37
N TRP A 189 13.25 8.85 -5.89
CA TRP A 189 12.74 8.74 -4.52
C TRP A 189 12.11 7.38 -4.21
N LEU A 190 11.73 6.61 -5.25
CA LEU A 190 11.13 5.28 -5.08
C LEU A 190 12.15 4.25 -4.60
N CYS A 191 13.33 4.20 -5.25
CA CYS A 191 14.31 3.16 -5.01
C CYS A 191 15.73 3.65 -5.33
N ALA A 192 16.73 3.22 -4.56
CA ALA A 192 18.15 3.48 -4.84
C ALA A 192 18.74 2.46 -5.82
N ASP A 193 18.17 1.29 -5.95
CA ASP A 193 18.57 0.29 -6.94
C ASP A 193 18.06 0.70 -8.34
N MET A 194 19.02 1.17 -9.17
CA MET A 194 18.71 1.70 -10.49
C MET A 194 18.12 0.67 -11.45
N ALA A 195 18.51 -0.61 -11.32
CA ALA A 195 17.98 -1.68 -12.17
C ALA A 195 16.50 -1.94 -11.86
N GLN A 196 16.12 -1.92 -10.58
CA GLN A 196 14.74 -2.07 -10.15
C GLN A 196 13.89 -0.83 -10.53
N LEU A 197 14.47 0.36 -10.40
CA LEU A 197 13.80 1.59 -10.83
C LEU A 197 13.57 1.60 -12.34
N ASP A 198 14.56 1.17 -13.15
CA ASP A 198 14.40 1.08 -14.60
C ASP A 198 13.34 0.03 -14.99
N ALA A 199 13.30 -1.10 -14.31
CA ALA A 199 12.27 -2.11 -14.51
C ALA A 199 10.86 -1.53 -14.21
N TYR A 200 10.69 -0.80 -13.08
CA TYR A 200 9.44 -0.10 -12.76
C TYR A 200 9.04 0.90 -13.85
N LEU A 201 9.99 1.73 -14.33
CA LEU A 201 9.70 2.75 -15.35
C LEU A 201 9.39 2.16 -16.72
N ALA A 202 9.90 0.97 -17.02
CA ALA A 202 9.65 0.24 -18.27
C ALA A 202 8.38 -0.61 -18.24
N ASP A 203 7.82 -0.85 -17.05
CA ASP A 203 6.64 -1.69 -16.88
C ASP A 203 5.37 -0.97 -17.37
N PRO A 204 4.68 -1.49 -18.41
CA PRO A 204 3.48 -0.85 -18.95
C PRO A 204 2.27 -0.90 -17.99
N LEU A 205 2.32 -1.76 -16.96
CA LEU A 205 1.28 -1.87 -15.94
C LEU A 205 1.48 -0.86 -14.79
N CYS A 206 2.67 -0.26 -14.71
CA CYS A 206 2.96 0.83 -13.77
C CYS A 206 2.56 2.17 -14.40
N ARG A 207 1.57 2.84 -13.82
CA ARG A 207 1.07 4.13 -14.32
C ARG A 207 2.13 5.22 -14.09
N ARG A 208 2.15 6.22 -14.96
CA ARG A 208 3.13 7.32 -14.87
C ARG A 208 2.68 8.46 -13.98
N ASP A 209 1.37 8.61 -13.80
CA ASP A 209 0.76 9.73 -13.10
C ASP A 209 -0.48 9.30 -12.31
N ILE A 210 -1.05 10.23 -11.56
CA ILE A 210 -2.27 10.04 -10.76
C ILE A 210 -3.30 11.11 -11.11
N SER A 211 -4.59 10.74 -11.02
CA SER A 211 -5.68 11.69 -11.17
C SER A 211 -5.79 12.64 -9.98
N SER A 212 -6.34 13.82 -10.25
CA SER A 212 -6.68 14.79 -9.21
C SER A 212 -7.64 14.21 -8.18
N GLY A 213 -8.58 13.38 -8.62
CA GLY A 213 -9.54 12.69 -7.76
C GLY A 213 -8.89 11.67 -6.84
N LEU A 214 -8.03 10.80 -7.36
CA LEU A 214 -7.30 9.83 -6.55
C LEU A 214 -6.44 10.53 -5.49
N PHE A 215 -5.74 11.60 -5.87
CA PHE A 215 -4.93 12.35 -4.92
C PHE A 215 -5.79 13.01 -3.82
N TRP A 216 -6.95 13.58 -4.19
CA TRP A 216 -7.89 14.13 -3.22
C TRP A 216 -8.43 13.08 -2.26
N GLN A 217 -8.77 11.89 -2.76
CA GLN A 217 -9.25 10.76 -1.95
C GLN A 217 -8.16 10.29 -0.97
N LEU A 218 -6.90 10.18 -1.43
CA LEU A 218 -5.76 9.84 -0.58
C LEU A 218 -5.57 10.87 0.55
N LEU A 219 -5.57 12.17 0.24
CA LEU A 219 -5.46 13.23 1.26
C LEU A 219 -6.62 13.16 2.27
N SER A 220 -7.83 12.85 1.79
CA SER A 220 -9.01 12.66 2.64
C SER A 220 -8.85 11.48 3.59
N ALA A 221 -8.35 10.34 3.08
CA ALA A 221 -8.07 9.15 3.89
C ALA A 221 -6.96 9.41 4.93
N MET A 222 -5.87 10.07 4.53
CA MET A 222 -4.81 10.50 5.46
C MET A 222 -5.38 11.34 6.60
N LYS A 223 -6.32 12.25 6.30
CA LYS A 223 -6.97 13.10 7.30
C LYS A 223 -7.89 12.28 8.22
N ARG A 224 -8.70 11.35 7.68
CA ARG A 224 -9.57 10.48 8.48
C ARG A 224 -8.76 9.55 9.37
N THR A 225 -7.76 8.86 8.83
CA THR A 225 -6.94 7.86 9.55
C THR A 225 -5.87 8.49 10.44
N GLY A 226 -5.57 9.78 10.29
CA GLY A 226 -4.52 10.50 11.03
C GLY A 226 -4.91 10.91 12.44
N SER A 227 -5.89 10.29 13.10
CA SER A 227 -6.32 10.62 14.45
C SER A 227 -6.29 9.40 15.38
N ARG A 228 -6.09 9.65 16.68
CA ARG A 228 -6.21 8.62 17.73
C ARG A 228 -7.59 7.94 17.69
N ALA A 229 -8.66 8.69 17.45
CA ALA A 229 -10.02 8.16 17.40
C ALA A 229 -10.19 7.12 16.29
N ALA A 230 -9.60 7.36 15.11
CA ALA A 230 -9.65 6.42 13.99
C ALA A 230 -8.96 5.08 14.31
N CYS A 231 -7.83 5.11 15.04
CA CYS A 231 -7.14 3.89 15.45
C CYS A 231 -7.81 3.20 16.65
N GLY A 232 -8.61 3.91 17.43
CA GLY A 232 -9.30 3.38 18.62
C GLY A 232 -10.40 2.37 18.29
N THR A 233 -10.83 2.29 17.04
CA THR A 233 -11.83 1.31 16.58
C THR A 233 -11.21 -0.04 16.15
N TRP A 234 -9.88 -0.12 16.06
CA TRP A 234 -9.21 -1.37 15.67
C TRP A 234 -9.26 -2.40 16.80
N ASN A 235 -9.17 -3.67 16.44
CA ASN A 235 -8.94 -4.73 17.42
C ASN A 235 -7.60 -4.50 18.12
N GLN A 236 -7.65 -4.09 19.38
CA GLN A 236 -6.47 -3.68 20.16
C GLN A 236 -5.48 -4.84 20.43
N ASN A 237 -5.91 -6.09 20.24
CA ASN A 237 -5.06 -7.27 20.39
C ASN A 237 -4.35 -7.66 19.08
N MET A 238 -4.77 -7.12 17.93
CA MET A 238 -4.14 -7.41 16.63
C MET A 238 -2.73 -6.81 16.59
N PRO A 239 -1.67 -7.61 16.37
CA PRO A 239 -0.33 -7.09 16.21
C PRO A 239 -0.19 -6.27 14.92
N VAL A 240 0.54 -5.15 15.00
CA VAL A 240 0.82 -4.26 13.87
C VAL A 240 2.32 -4.09 13.67
N LEU A 241 2.79 -4.34 12.45
CA LEU A 241 4.14 -4.02 12.00
C LEU A 241 4.09 -2.76 11.13
N LEU A 242 4.83 -1.73 11.51
CA LEU A 242 5.15 -0.57 10.68
C LEU A 242 6.53 -0.80 10.07
N LEU A 243 6.61 -0.84 8.74
CA LEU A 243 7.85 -1.09 8.01
C LEU A 243 8.05 0.01 6.96
N SER A 244 9.23 0.65 6.92
CA SER A 244 9.52 1.70 5.94
C SER A 244 11.02 1.83 5.72
N GLY A 245 11.41 2.37 4.58
CA GLY A 245 12.79 2.84 4.41
C GLY A 245 13.05 4.07 5.28
N GLN A 246 14.25 4.16 5.85
CA GLN A 246 14.65 5.33 6.64
C GLN A 246 14.74 6.60 5.78
N ASP A 247 14.97 6.45 4.48
CA ASP A 247 15.06 7.55 3.52
C ASP A 247 13.74 7.79 2.76
N ASP A 248 12.67 7.06 3.10
CA ASP A 248 11.34 7.21 2.49
C ASP A 248 10.76 8.60 2.73
N GLN A 249 10.50 9.35 1.65
CA GLN A 249 9.97 10.71 1.70
C GLN A 249 8.45 10.75 1.91
N VAL A 250 7.72 9.67 1.64
CA VAL A 250 6.28 9.54 2.00
C VAL A 250 6.14 9.50 3.52
N GLY A 251 7.06 8.79 4.18
CA GLY A 251 7.18 8.72 5.63
C GLY A 251 7.97 9.88 6.26
N ASP A 252 8.32 10.93 5.50
CA ASP A 252 9.11 12.07 5.98
C ASP A 252 10.43 11.63 6.65
N GLY A 253 11.16 10.70 6.01
CA GLY A 253 12.40 10.15 6.57
C GLY A 253 12.17 9.41 7.89
N GLY A 254 11.07 8.68 8.00
CA GLY A 254 10.67 7.91 9.18
C GLY A 254 9.88 8.69 10.23
N ARG A 255 9.90 10.04 10.21
CA ARG A 255 9.16 10.85 11.22
C ARG A 255 7.65 10.65 11.14
N GLY A 256 7.09 10.57 9.92
CA GLY A 256 5.67 10.32 9.71
C GLY A 256 5.26 8.91 10.17
N VAL A 257 6.11 7.90 9.96
CA VAL A 257 5.86 6.53 10.42
C VAL A 257 5.90 6.45 11.96
N GLN A 258 6.86 7.15 12.59
CA GLN A 258 6.92 7.29 14.05
C GLN A 258 5.68 7.99 14.62
N ALA A 259 5.14 9.00 13.90
CA ALA A 259 3.89 9.65 14.30
C ALA A 259 2.71 8.68 14.25
N VAL A 260 2.63 7.82 13.23
CA VAL A 260 1.62 6.75 13.14
C VAL A 260 1.75 5.78 14.31
N LYS A 261 2.99 5.35 14.65
CA LYS A 261 3.21 4.49 15.84
C LYS A 261 2.69 5.14 17.11
N LYS A 262 3.02 6.40 17.35
CA LYS A 262 2.53 7.15 18.53
C LYS A 262 1.00 7.23 18.58
N GLN A 263 0.32 7.32 17.44
CA GLN A 263 -1.15 7.32 17.37
C GLN A 263 -1.71 5.94 17.75
N LEU A 264 -1.13 4.86 17.25
CA LEU A 264 -1.53 3.49 17.57
C LEU A 264 -1.30 3.16 19.05
N ASP A 265 -0.13 3.49 19.59
CA ASP A 265 0.19 3.33 21.01
C ASP A 265 -0.81 4.11 21.89
N ALA A 266 -1.09 5.39 21.53
CA ALA A 266 -2.03 6.25 22.25
C ALA A 266 -3.49 5.78 22.12
N ALA A 267 -3.84 5.04 21.06
CA ALA A 267 -5.15 4.43 20.87
C ALA A 267 -5.33 3.14 21.71
N GLY A 268 -4.26 2.59 22.27
CA GLY A 268 -4.29 1.42 23.14
C GLY A 268 -3.93 0.10 22.44
N MET A 269 -3.36 0.15 21.23
CA MET A 269 -2.85 -1.05 20.56
C MET A 269 -1.77 -1.70 21.39
N LYS A 270 -1.90 -3.02 21.67
CA LYS A 270 -1.01 -3.74 22.61
C LYS A 270 0.35 -4.06 22.00
N THR A 271 0.40 -4.31 20.71
CA THR A 271 1.63 -4.76 20.02
C THR A 271 1.81 -3.95 18.74
N VAL A 272 2.70 -2.96 18.76
CA VAL A 272 3.08 -2.15 17.60
C VAL A 272 4.60 -2.14 17.47
N SER A 273 5.10 -2.85 16.47
CA SER A 273 6.51 -2.85 16.09
C SER A 273 6.76 -1.82 14.99
N LEU A 274 7.90 -1.14 15.04
CA LEU A 274 8.34 -0.19 14.02
C LEU A 274 9.76 -0.52 13.60
N HIS A 275 9.95 -0.73 12.30
CA HIS A 275 11.25 -0.91 11.69
C HIS A 275 11.48 0.09 10.56
N LEU A 276 12.60 0.81 10.64
CA LEU A 276 13.07 1.71 9.61
C LEU A 276 14.37 1.12 9.04
N ILE A 277 14.33 0.68 7.78
CA ILE A 277 15.48 0.03 7.14
C ILE A 277 16.46 1.12 6.69
N PRO A 278 17.71 1.13 7.21
CA PRO A 278 18.70 2.16 6.90
C PRO A 278 19.02 2.23 5.39
N GLY A 279 19.06 3.44 4.84
CA GLY A 279 19.41 3.68 3.44
C GLY A 279 18.35 3.28 2.42
N ALA A 280 17.31 2.57 2.82
CA ALA A 280 16.20 2.23 1.92
C ALA A 280 15.29 3.44 1.69
N ARG A 281 14.82 3.59 0.44
CA ARG A 281 13.84 4.58 0.02
C ARG A 281 12.41 4.03 0.14
N HIS A 282 11.48 4.53 -0.67
CA HIS A 282 10.05 4.23 -0.53
C HIS A 282 9.71 2.76 -0.80
N VAL A 283 10.17 2.19 -1.92
CA VAL A 283 9.89 0.81 -2.32
C VAL A 283 10.97 -0.11 -1.75
N VAL A 284 10.86 -0.42 -0.45
CA VAL A 284 11.87 -1.20 0.27
C VAL A 284 12.12 -2.57 -0.36
N LEU A 285 11.07 -3.20 -0.91
CA LEU A 285 11.16 -4.52 -1.57
C LEU A 285 11.96 -4.50 -2.88
N ASP A 286 12.23 -3.31 -3.44
CA ASP A 286 13.05 -3.14 -4.64
C ASP A 286 14.52 -2.77 -4.32
N GLU A 287 14.89 -2.54 -3.06
CA GLU A 287 16.26 -2.19 -2.63
C GLU A 287 17.17 -3.43 -2.57
N ARG A 288 17.26 -4.17 -3.70
CA ARG A 288 17.96 -5.47 -3.78
C ARG A 288 19.46 -5.32 -3.65
N ARG A 289 20.06 -4.33 -4.31
CA ARG A 289 21.50 -4.13 -4.34
C ARG A 289 22.12 -3.85 -2.98
N SER A 290 21.40 -3.17 -2.09
CA SER A 290 21.84 -2.86 -0.72
C SER A 290 21.61 -4.00 0.26
N GLY A 291 20.80 -5.01 -0.10
CA GLY A 291 20.32 -6.06 0.80
C GLY A 291 19.13 -5.63 1.66
N ALA A 292 18.64 -4.38 1.53
CA ALA A 292 17.51 -3.90 2.30
C ALA A 292 16.20 -4.62 1.94
N ALA A 293 16.05 -5.05 0.67
CA ALA A 293 14.92 -5.88 0.27
C ALA A 293 14.92 -7.24 0.97
N ASP A 294 16.08 -7.90 1.06
CA ASP A 294 16.21 -9.19 1.75
C ASP A 294 15.94 -9.04 3.25
N GLU A 295 16.39 -7.94 3.86
CA GLU A 295 16.08 -7.60 5.25
C GLU A 295 14.57 -7.43 5.45
N ALA A 296 13.90 -6.66 4.58
CA ALA A 296 12.46 -6.45 4.66
C ALA A 296 11.67 -7.76 4.50
N VAL A 297 12.03 -8.58 3.52
CA VAL A 297 11.39 -9.89 3.26
C VAL A 297 11.56 -10.82 4.47
N ARG A 298 12.78 -10.89 5.04
CA ARG A 298 13.03 -11.68 6.25
C ARG A 298 12.18 -11.17 7.42
N MET A 299 12.16 -9.87 7.67
CA MET A 299 11.37 -9.27 8.76
C MET A 299 9.89 -9.57 8.61
N ILE A 300 9.32 -9.47 7.41
CA ILE A 300 7.93 -9.83 7.11
C ILE A 300 7.71 -11.32 7.42
N GLY A 301 8.58 -12.20 6.93
CA GLY A 301 8.47 -13.64 7.16
C GLY A 301 8.57 -14.03 8.64
N ASP A 302 9.49 -13.44 9.37
CA ASP A 302 9.67 -13.71 10.80
C ASP A 302 8.48 -13.18 11.63
N TRP A 303 8.01 -11.96 11.31
CA TRP A 303 6.82 -11.38 11.93
C TRP A 303 5.57 -12.24 11.76
N LEU A 304 5.41 -12.86 10.59
CA LEU A 304 4.27 -13.74 10.30
C LEU A 304 4.35 -15.11 11.00
N LYS A 305 5.50 -15.50 11.57
CA LYS A 305 5.67 -16.75 12.32
C LYS A 305 5.36 -16.61 13.82
N GLU A 306 5.53 -15.42 14.39
CA GLU A 306 5.24 -15.15 15.79
C GLU A 306 3.75 -15.33 16.12
#